data_dd6ae05a866f742b9b54fc0dca832e8d
#
_entry.id   dd6ae05a866f742b9b54fc0dca832e8d
#
_cell.length_a   1.000
_cell.length_b   1.000
_cell.length_c   1.000
_cell.angle_alpha   90.00
_cell.angle_beta   90.00
_cell.angle_gamma   90.00
#
_symmetry.space_group_name_H-M   'P 1'
#
loop_
_entity.id
_entity.type
_entity.pdbx_description
1 polymer ?
#
loop_
_entity_poly.entity_id
_entity_poly.type
_entity_poly.pdbx_seq_one_letter_code
_entity_poly.pdbx_strand_id
1 'polypeptide(L)'
;MNPIREVPRSVRVAGDFAGDAQSGDYPLSGQAIICFAGEDWWYHHPHSKNHILKRLAGHNRVLFVNSITMGLPSVGNPDFFHKVRRKLRSYLRWLRKVPEGLWVMTPINVPLYGSPVIRALNRLLLVLQLRLVMWLLNLRNPVVWVAIPTAADIVNALGSKLLVYQVSDKYDVNEDSALSRAVIRDMDARLKRDAAVVMYSGRKLFEEAEPRHRYFLEQAVDYERFANLPPETPADIAAIPRPVLGYVGAADFYTMDVPLIEHVARVRPDWHWVFIGAKSNVVKLSAPNIHFLGVKPYSQLPRYYNHIDVCVLPWVQQNPFTSYGSAIKVREYLATGKPVVISPLYEYLQTPGLKIYRSPDEFISLVEKALTHDTLSQRQVRQDAVRHCTWDVRAREVATLFRGLLDGQDGSQGCFLPRAAGTSPHRVAVSHR
;
A
#
# COMPACT_ATOMS: atom_id res chain seq x y z
N MET A 1 5.27 -0.37 34.44
CA MET A 1 3.83 -0.11 34.27
C MET A 1 3.64 1.39 34.21
N ASN A 2 3.55 1.96 33.00
CA ASN A 2 3.21 3.37 32.81
C ASN A 2 1.75 3.47 32.37
N PRO A 3 0.94 4.36 32.96
CA PRO A 3 -0.48 4.48 32.63
C PRO A 3 -0.66 5.10 31.24
N ILE A 4 -1.55 4.52 30.48
CA ILE A 4 -2.02 4.99 29.17
C ILE A 4 -2.69 6.37 29.40
N ARG A 5 -2.09 7.42 28.82
CA ARG A 5 -2.71 8.76 28.80
C ARG A 5 -3.94 8.74 27.90
N GLU A 6 -5.07 9.11 28.45
CA GLU A 6 -6.31 9.36 27.72
C GLU A 6 -6.13 10.48 26.69
N VAL A 7 -6.57 10.20 25.46
CA VAL A 7 -6.58 11.17 24.34
C VAL A 7 -7.77 12.11 24.47
N PRO A 8 -7.61 13.44 24.32
CA PRO A 8 -8.71 14.40 24.46
C PRO A 8 -9.80 14.19 23.40
N ARG A 9 -11.05 14.12 23.85
CA ARG A 9 -12.26 14.08 23.00
C ARG A 9 -12.57 15.49 22.47
N SER A 10 -12.06 15.82 21.29
CA SER A 10 -12.67 16.87 20.45
C SER A 10 -12.24 16.75 18.99
N VAL A 11 -12.87 15.86 18.25
CA VAL A 11 -12.78 15.84 16.79
C VAL A 11 -14.21 15.88 16.25
N ARG A 12 -14.58 16.97 15.56
CA ARG A 12 -15.85 17.05 14.83
C ARG A 12 -15.83 16.04 13.69
N VAL A 13 -16.86 15.21 13.65
CA VAL A 13 -17.10 14.22 12.60
C VAL A 13 -17.72 14.93 11.40
N ALA A 14 -17.09 14.85 10.24
CA ALA A 14 -17.71 15.26 8.99
C ALA A 14 -18.80 14.27 8.56
N GLY A 15 -19.85 14.81 7.97
CA GLY A 15 -21.09 14.12 7.64
C GLY A 15 -20.94 13.00 6.60
N ASP A 16 -21.98 12.21 6.52
CA ASP A 16 -22.18 11.05 5.66
C ASP A 16 -21.80 11.29 4.18
N PHE A 17 -20.71 10.66 3.73
CA PHE A 17 -20.39 10.52 2.31
C PHE A 17 -21.01 9.23 1.70
N ALA A 18 -22.00 8.65 2.34
CA ALA A 18 -22.83 7.58 1.78
C ALA A 18 -24.03 8.23 1.06
N GLY A 19 -23.78 9.09 0.08
CA GLY A 19 -24.77 9.76 -0.74
C GLY A 19 -24.45 9.52 -2.21
N ASP A 20 -25.32 8.79 -2.87
CA ASP A 20 -25.63 8.72 -4.29
C ASP A 20 -24.53 8.99 -5.34
N ALA A 21 -24.14 7.93 -6.03
CA ALA A 21 -23.45 7.96 -7.30
C ALA A 21 -24.41 8.48 -8.41
N GLN A 22 -24.92 9.70 -8.30
CA GLN A 22 -25.68 10.37 -9.36
C GLN A 22 -25.04 11.72 -9.67
N SER A 23 -24.50 11.85 -10.92
CA SER A 23 -24.29 13.05 -11.74
C SER A 23 -23.91 14.38 -11.05
N GLY A 24 -23.06 14.38 -10.05
CA GLY A 24 -22.37 15.57 -9.58
C GLY A 24 -20.97 15.64 -10.20
N ASP A 25 -20.49 16.84 -10.55
CA ASP A 25 -19.14 17.07 -11.06
C ASP A 25 -18.10 16.38 -10.17
N TYR A 26 -17.21 15.58 -10.79
CA TYR A 26 -16.12 14.92 -10.04
C TYR A 26 -15.27 16.00 -9.37
N PRO A 27 -14.92 15.91 -8.07
CA PRO A 27 -14.35 17.02 -7.31
C PRO A 27 -13.12 17.67 -7.96
N LEU A 28 -12.31 16.88 -8.69
CA LEU A 28 -11.13 17.34 -9.40
C LEU A 28 -11.19 16.91 -10.85
N SER A 29 -11.44 17.84 -11.77
CA SER A 29 -11.49 17.58 -13.22
C SER A 29 -10.61 18.55 -14.01
N GLY A 30 -10.19 18.13 -15.23
CA GLY A 30 -9.43 18.95 -16.17
C GLY A 30 -7.97 19.24 -15.74
N GLN A 31 -7.47 18.67 -14.65
CA GLN A 31 -6.15 18.95 -14.11
C GLN A 31 -5.07 18.12 -14.81
N ALA A 32 -3.84 18.66 -14.83
CA ALA A 32 -2.64 17.89 -15.11
C ALA A 32 -2.07 17.36 -13.79
N ILE A 33 -1.84 16.05 -13.71
CA ILE A 33 -1.29 15.39 -12.52
C ILE A 33 -0.06 14.60 -12.94
N ILE A 34 1.07 14.81 -12.25
CA ILE A 34 2.31 14.04 -12.44
C ILE A 34 2.61 13.32 -11.13
N CYS A 35 2.68 11.97 -11.14
CA CYS A 35 2.99 11.18 -9.95
C CYS A 35 4.35 10.48 -10.08
N PHE A 36 5.26 10.77 -9.16
CA PHE A 36 6.52 10.04 -8.98
C PHE A 36 6.28 8.88 -8.04
N ALA A 37 6.14 7.67 -8.59
CA ALA A 37 5.52 6.56 -7.88
C ALA A 37 6.47 5.69 -7.07
N GLY A 38 7.75 5.67 -7.35
CA GLY A 38 8.70 4.81 -6.64
C GLY A 38 8.70 3.32 -7.05
N GLU A 39 7.65 2.84 -7.70
CA GLU A 39 7.57 1.51 -8.31
C GLU A 39 7.49 1.59 -9.84
N ASP A 40 7.61 0.42 -10.49
CA ASP A 40 7.46 0.26 -11.93
C ASP A 40 6.05 -0.26 -12.24
N TRP A 41 5.28 0.48 -13.03
CA TRP A 41 3.90 0.16 -13.43
C TRP A 41 3.74 -1.25 -14.02
N TRP A 42 4.75 -1.71 -14.75
CA TRP A 42 4.66 -2.94 -15.54
C TRP A 42 4.92 -4.22 -14.75
N TYR A 43 5.59 -4.12 -13.59
CA TYR A 43 6.17 -5.28 -12.93
C TYR A 43 5.84 -5.41 -11.45
N HIS A 44 5.12 -4.44 -10.87
CA HIS A 44 4.68 -4.50 -9.49
C HIS A 44 3.17 -4.69 -9.40
N HIS A 45 2.70 -5.30 -8.31
CA HIS A 45 1.28 -5.26 -7.98
C HIS A 45 0.85 -3.81 -7.74
N PRO A 46 -0.42 -3.46 -8.04
CA PRO A 46 -0.91 -2.12 -7.82
C PRO A 46 -0.83 -1.72 -6.34
N HIS A 47 -0.21 -0.57 -6.06
CA HIS A 47 -0.23 0.10 -4.78
C HIS A 47 -1.36 1.13 -4.72
N SER A 48 -1.56 1.79 -3.57
CA SER A 48 -2.62 2.80 -3.38
C SER A 48 -2.67 3.85 -4.49
N LYS A 49 -1.51 4.42 -4.84
CA LYS A 49 -1.42 5.43 -5.90
C LYS A 49 -1.81 4.92 -7.29
N ASN A 50 -1.52 3.66 -7.61
CA ASN A 50 -1.98 3.07 -8.89
C ASN A 50 -3.50 3.03 -8.96
N HIS A 51 -4.15 2.57 -7.89
CA HIS A 51 -5.61 2.48 -7.81
C HIS A 51 -6.28 3.86 -7.85
N ILE A 52 -5.73 4.83 -7.12
CA ILE A 52 -6.26 6.19 -7.06
C ILE A 52 -6.06 6.91 -8.40
N LEU A 53 -4.84 6.85 -8.97
CA LEU A 53 -4.52 7.52 -10.23
C LEU A 53 -5.32 6.98 -11.43
N LYS A 54 -5.63 5.68 -11.47
CA LYS A 54 -6.53 5.09 -12.48
C LYS A 54 -7.91 5.77 -12.46
N ARG A 55 -8.43 6.05 -11.27
CA ARG A 55 -9.74 6.71 -11.10
C ARG A 55 -9.67 8.19 -11.43
N LEU A 56 -8.62 8.87 -10.99
CA LEU A 56 -8.39 10.28 -11.34
C LEU A 56 -8.19 10.49 -12.84
N ALA A 57 -7.64 9.51 -13.56
CA ALA A 57 -7.39 9.58 -15.00
C ALA A 57 -8.66 9.66 -15.84
N GLY A 58 -9.80 9.20 -15.32
CA GLY A 58 -11.11 9.36 -15.96
C GLY A 58 -11.55 10.83 -16.11
N HIS A 59 -11.00 11.71 -15.29
CA HIS A 59 -11.40 13.13 -15.24
C HIS A 59 -10.22 14.09 -15.46
N ASN A 60 -8.97 13.60 -15.47
CA ASN A 60 -7.76 14.39 -15.49
C ASN A 60 -6.71 13.83 -16.44
N ARG A 61 -5.73 14.65 -16.82
CA ARG A 61 -4.55 14.19 -17.57
C ARG A 61 -3.48 13.73 -16.61
N VAL A 62 -3.23 12.44 -16.53
CA VAL A 62 -2.35 11.83 -15.54
C VAL A 62 -1.11 11.24 -16.21
N LEU A 63 0.07 11.62 -15.68
CA LEU A 63 1.36 11.02 -15.97
C LEU A 63 1.88 10.28 -14.74
N PHE A 64 2.02 8.96 -14.85
CA PHE A 64 2.70 8.12 -13.88
C PHE A 64 4.17 7.99 -14.24
N VAL A 65 5.07 8.40 -13.37
CA VAL A 65 6.52 8.29 -13.56
C VAL A 65 7.02 7.10 -12.76
N ASN A 66 7.50 6.08 -13.48
CA ASN A 66 8.08 4.88 -12.89
C ASN A 66 9.30 5.21 -12.02
N SER A 67 9.70 4.26 -11.18
CA SER A 67 10.83 4.37 -10.28
C SER A 67 12.10 4.91 -10.96
N ILE A 68 12.66 5.96 -10.38
CA ILE A 68 13.99 6.49 -10.71
C ILE A 68 15.02 5.49 -10.18
N THR A 69 15.88 4.97 -11.06
CA THR A 69 16.87 3.97 -10.68
C THR A 69 18.01 4.60 -9.89
N MET A 70 18.17 4.24 -8.62
CA MET A 70 19.15 4.86 -7.71
C MET A 70 20.52 4.18 -7.73
N GLY A 71 20.57 2.87 -8.00
CA GLY A 71 21.78 2.06 -8.01
C GLY A 71 21.67 0.88 -8.94
N LEU A 72 22.81 0.33 -9.32
CA LEU A 72 22.88 -0.95 -10.01
C LEU A 72 22.64 -2.07 -8.99
N PRO A 73 21.90 -3.12 -9.36
CA PRO A 73 21.86 -4.32 -8.53
C PRO A 73 23.27 -4.84 -8.32
N SER A 74 23.58 -5.39 -7.15
CA SER A 74 24.86 -6.05 -6.92
C SER A 74 25.06 -7.20 -7.91
N VAL A 75 26.25 -7.30 -8.51
CA VAL A 75 26.59 -8.37 -9.46
C VAL A 75 26.47 -9.76 -8.81
N GLY A 76 26.66 -9.86 -7.49
CA GLY A 76 26.45 -11.09 -6.72
C GLY A 76 24.98 -11.42 -6.40
N ASN A 77 24.03 -10.55 -6.77
CA ASN A 77 22.61 -10.82 -6.54
C ASN A 77 22.10 -11.85 -7.56
N PRO A 78 21.52 -12.98 -7.15
CA PRO A 78 20.99 -14.02 -8.05
C PRO A 78 19.98 -13.48 -9.07
N ASP A 79 19.29 -12.38 -8.72
CA ASP A 79 18.28 -11.74 -9.57
C ASP A 79 18.86 -10.65 -10.49
N PHE A 80 20.18 -10.45 -10.53
CA PHE A 80 20.83 -9.37 -11.28
C PHE A 80 20.35 -9.30 -12.73
N PHE A 81 20.51 -10.38 -13.49
CA PHE A 81 20.12 -10.42 -14.91
C PHE A 81 18.60 -10.22 -15.10
N HIS A 82 17.79 -10.75 -14.19
CA HIS A 82 16.34 -10.57 -14.23
C HIS A 82 15.95 -9.10 -14.02
N LYS A 83 16.56 -8.44 -13.03
CA LYS A 83 16.33 -7.02 -12.72
C LYS A 83 16.79 -6.12 -13.88
N VAL A 84 17.97 -6.38 -14.45
CA VAL A 84 18.50 -5.64 -15.61
C VAL A 84 17.59 -5.81 -16.83
N ARG A 85 17.24 -7.06 -17.21
CA ARG A 85 16.34 -7.34 -18.33
C ARG A 85 14.98 -6.67 -18.17
N ARG A 86 14.43 -6.70 -16.95
CA ARG A 86 13.17 -6.02 -16.62
C ARG A 86 13.28 -4.51 -16.84
N LYS A 87 14.36 -3.88 -16.37
CA LYS A 87 14.58 -2.44 -16.53
C LYS A 87 14.80 -2.05 -18.01
N LEU A 88 15.55 -2.83 -18.77
CA LEU A 88 15.70 -2.61 -20.22
C LEU A 88 14.36 -2.68 -20.95
N ARG A 89 13.52 -3.67 -20.60
CA ARG A 89 12.15 -3.75 -21.15
C ARG A 89 11.29 -2.56 -20.77
N SER A 90 11.45 -2.01 -19.55
CA SER A 90 10.76 -0.77 -19.15
C SER A 90 11.23 0.42 -19.98
N TYR A 91 12.52 0.54 -20.30
CA TYR A 91 13.04 1.61 -21.15
C TYR A 91 12.49 1.55 -22.58
N LEU A 92 12.26 0.35 -23.14
CA LEU A 92 11.57 0.20 -24.44
C LEU A 92 10.11 0.71 -24.42
N ARG A 93 9.55 0.89 -23.22
CA ARG A 93 8.24 1.50 -22.96
C ARG A 93 8.37 2.90 -22.39
N TRP A 94 9.33 3.69 -22.90
CA TRP A 94 9.71 4.99 -22.35
C TRP A 94 8.51 5.90 -22.03
N LEU A 95 7.55 6.03 -22.98
CA LEU A 95 6.28 6.74 -22.77
C LEU A 95 5.16 5.94 -23.42
N ARG A 96 4.18 5.50 -22.64
CA ARG A 96 3.06 4.67 -23.12
C ARG A 96 1.76 5.09 -22.45
N LYS A 97 0.69 5.17 -23.25
CA LYS A 97 -0.67 5.27 -22.74
C LYS A 97 -1.15 3.89 -22.35
N VAL A 98 -1.77 3.75 -21.18
CA VAL A 98 -2.34 2.49 -20.70
C VAL A 98 -3.86 2.49 -20.86
N PRO A 99 -4.51 1.30 -20.86
CA PRO A 99 -5.97 1.19 -21.04
C PRO A 99 -6.79 2.01 -20.06
N GLU A 100 -6.26 2.24 -18.88
CA GLU A 100 -6.88 3.05 -17.82
C GLU A 100 -6.87 4.56 -18.09
N GLY A 101 -6.39 4.98 -19.26
CA GLY A 101 -6.46 6.37 -19.73
C GLY A 101 -5.29 7.27 -19.33
N LEU A 102 -4.40 6.81 -18.45
CA LEU A 102 -3.21 7.57 -18.04
C LEU A 102 -1.98 7.24 -18.90
N TRP A 103 -0.97 8.11 -18.81
CA TRP A 103 0.34 7.88 -19.42
C TRP A 103 1.33 7.36 -18.39
N VAL A 104 2.19 6.45 -18.81
CA VAL A 104 3.29 5.91 -18.00
C VAL A 104 4.60 6.26 -18.67
N MET A 105 5.50 6.90 -17.92
CA MET A 105 6.86 7.24 -18.34
C MET A 105 7.87 6.44 -17.52
N THR A 106 8.85 5.83 -18.20
CA THR A 106 10.03 5.25 -17.55
C THR A 106 11.20 6.22 -17.68
N PRO A 107 11.64 6.88 -16.60
CA PRO A 107 12.71 7.87 -16.66
C PRO A 107 14.05 7.20 -16.94
N ILE A 108 14.84 7.81 -17.83
CA ILE A 108 16.20 7.37 -18.16
C ILE A 108 17.18 8.20 -17.35
N ASN A 109 17.97 7.54 -16.52
CA ASN A 109 18.97 8.17 -15.65
C ASN A 109 20.17 7.25 -15.43
N VAL A 110 21.30 7.82 -15.01
CA VAL A 110 22.51 7.07 -14.64
C VAL A 110 22.32 6.51 -13.21
N PRO A 111 22.39 5.19 -12.99
CA PRO A 111 22.08 4.57 -11.70
C PRO A 111 23.26 4.63 -10.70
N LEU A 112 23.84 5.81 -10.49
CA LEU A 112 24.96 6.07 -9.58
C LEU A 112 24.67 7.29 -8.71
N TYR A 113 23.56 7.27 -7.96
CA TYR A 113 23.07 8.40 -7.16
C TYR A 113 23.96 8.78 -5.96
N GLY A 114 24.95 7.95 -5.60
CA GLY A 114 25.90 8.25 -4.53
C GLY A 114 26.84 9.42 -4.85
N SER A 115 27.09 9.72 -6.14
CA SER A 115 27.94 10.83 -6.58
C SER A 115 27.14 12.12 -6.73
N PRO A 116 27.53 13.24 -6.08
CA PRO A 116 26.88 14.53 -6.25
C PRO A 116 26.88 15.03 -7.70
N VAL A 117 27.95 14.80 -8.44
CA VAL A 117 28.10 15.19 -9.86
C VAL A 117 27.09 14.42 -10.72
N ILE A 118 26.97 13.11 -10.51
CA ILE A 118 26.02 12.28 -11.27
C ILE A 118 24.57 12.64 -10.85
N ARG A 119 24.32 13.00 -9.60
CA ARG A 119 23.00 13.50 -9.17
C ARG A 119 22.63 14.80 -9.89
N ALA A 120 23.58 15.74 -10.03
CA ALA A 120 23.37 16.97 -10.79
C ALA A 120 23.09 16.69 -12.28
N LEU A 121 23.83 15.76 -12.89
CA LEU A 121 23.58 15.31 -14.26
C LEU A 121 22.21 14.65 -14.40
N ASN A 122 21.85 13.76 -13.48
CA ASN A 122 20.54 13.10 -13.46
C ASN A 122 19.40 14.11 -13.30
N ARG A 123 19.59 15.12 -12.45
CA ARG A 123 18.61 16.22 -12.33
C ARG A 123 18.37 16.89 -13.67
N LEU A 124 19.42 17.27 -14.40
CA LEU A 124 19.31 17.89 -15.72
C LEU A 124 18.60 16.97 -16.71
N LEU A 125 19.04 15.70 -16.83
CA LEU A 125 18.47 14.71 -17.74
C LEU A 125 16.99 14.46 -17.45
N LEU A 126 16.61 14.29 -16.18
CA LEU A 126 15.23 14.01 -15.78
C LEU A 126 14.33 15.23 -16.00
N VAL A 127 14.80 16.43 -15.68
CA VAL A 127 14.03 17.67 -15.92
C VAL A 127 13.79 17.86 -17.41
N LEU A 128 14.80 17.66 -18.27
CA LEU A 128 14.62 17.78 -19.72
C LEU A 128 13.62 16.76 -20.26
N GLN A 129 13.71 15.49 -19.86
CA GLN A 129 12.77 14.45 -20.25
C GLN A 129 11.33 14.78 -19.81
N LEU A 130 11.17 15.19 -18.55
CA LEU A 130 9.86 15.54 -17.99
C LEU A 130 9.26 16.77 -18.69
N ARG A 131 10.04 17.82 -18.93
CA ARG A 131 9.55 18.99 -19.66
C ARG A 131 9.14 18.65 -21.09
N LEU A 132 9.89 17.79 -21.79
CA LEU A 132 9.51 17.28 -23.10
C LEU A 132 8.17 16.52 -23.04
N VAL A 133 8.02 15.60 -22.07
CA VAL A 133 6.76 14.85 -21.91
C VAL A 133 5.61 15.76 -21.49
N MET A 134 5.85 16.75 -20.61
CA MET A 134 4.86 17.75 -20.23
C MET A 134 4.39 18.54 -21.46
N TRP A 135 5.31 18.92 -22.33
CA TRP A 135 4.96 19.61 -23.58
C TRP A 135 4.15 18.72 -24.54
N LEU A 136 4.61 17.47 -24.78
CA LEU A 136 3.93 16.49 -25.65
C LEU A 136 2.51 16.18 -25.18
N LEU A 137 2.29 16.10 -23.86
CA LEU A 137 1.00 15.73 -23.26
C LEU A 137 0.18 16.96 -22.81
N ASN A 138 0.66 18.17 -23.10
CA ASN A 138 0.04 19.44 -22.65
C ASN A 138 -0.26 19.46 -21.14
N LEU A 139 0.72 19.05 -20.31
CA LEU A 139 0.64 19.07 -18.85
C LEU A 139 1.15 20.41 -18.30
N ARG A 140 0.31 21.43 -18.32
CA ARG A 140 0.65 22.78 -17.85
C ARG A 140 0.33 22.93 -16.37
N ASN A 141 1.24 23.58 -15.60
CA ASN A 141 1.07 23.83 -14.17
C ASN A 141 0.51 22.61 -13.41
N PRO A 142 1.21 21.46 -13.40
CA PRO A 142 0.65 20.23 -12.88
C PRO A 142 0.51 20.25 -11.35
N VAL A 143 -0.41 19.43 -10.84
CA VAL A 143 -0.31 18.88 -9.49
C VAL A 143 0.81 17.84 -9.52
N VAL A 144 1.83 18.01 -8.71
CA VAL A 144 2.94 17.07 -8.58
C VAL A 144 2.73 16.24 -7.30
N TRP A 145 2.48 14.97 -7.49
CA TRP A 145 2.33 13.99 -6.41
C TRP A 145 3.62 13.16 -6.31
N VAL A 146 4.31 13.30 -5.21
CA VAL A 146 5.56 12.57 -4.94
C VAL A 146 5.28 11.44 -3.96
N ALA A 147 5.72 10.23 -4.27
CA ALA A 147 5.63 9.06 -3.39
C ALA A 147 7.00 8.37 -3.19
N ILE A 148 8.09 9.07 -3.54
CA ILE A 148 9.46 8.61 -3.30
C ILE A 148 10.39 9.80 -3.04
N PRO A 149 11.25 9.76 -1.99
CA PRO A 149 12.12 10.89 -1.64
C PRO A 149 13.05 11.34 -2.77
N THR A 150 13.50 10.44 -3.63
CA THR A 150 14.46 10.73 -4.71
C THR A 150 13.96 11.72 -5.77
N ALA A 151 12.66 12.00 -5.83
CA ALA A 151 12.11 13.04 -6.68
C ALA A 151 12.37 14.47 -6.15
N ALA A 152 12.82 14.63 -4.89
CA ALA A 152 13.08 15.95 -4.27
C ALA A 152 14.03 16.83 -5.09
N ASP A 153 14.98 16.24 -5.81
CA ASP A 153 15.95 16.99 -6.60
C ASP A 153 15.36 17.63 -7.87
N ILE A 154 14.17 17.19 -8.32
CA ILE A 154 13.61 17.57 -9.64
C ILE A 154 12.26 18.29 -9.55
N VAL A 155 11.48 18.09 -8.48
CA VAL A 155 10.09 18.58 -8.42
C VAL A 155 9.97 20.10 -8.54
N ASN A 156 10.89 20.86 -7.93
CA ASN A 156 10.88 22.33 -7.97
C ASN A 156 11.16 22.90 -9.37
N ALA A 157 11.74 22.09 -10.28
CA ALA A 157 12.02 22.50 -11.66
C ALA A 157 10.84 22.30 -12.62
N LEU A 158 9.72 21.72 -12.16
CA LEU A 158 8.58 21.36 -13.03
C LEU A 158 7.50 22.45 -13.09
N GLY A 159 7.58 23.50 -12.29
CA GLY A 159 6.58 24.59 -12.29
C GLY A 159 5.20 24.08 -11.84
N SER A 160 5.16 23.30 -10.76
CA SER A 160 3.92 22.78 -10.19
C SER A 160 3.10 23.86 -9.51
N LYS A 161 1.78 23.83 -9.66
CA LYS A 161 0.85 24.69 -8.89
C LYS A 161 0.50 24.10 -7.53
N LEU A 162 0.73 22.80 -7.34
CA LEU A 162 0.52 22.09 -6.08
C LEU A 162 1.54 20.96 -5.98
N LEU A 163 2.30 20.93 -4.90
CA LEU A 163 3.19 19.83 -4.54
C LEU A 163 2.57 19.05 -3.38
N VAL A 164 2.41 17.74 -3.57
CA VAL A 164 1.88 16.80 -2.58
C VAL A 164 2.89 15.69 -2.34
N TYR A 165 3.14 15.35 -1.09
CA TYR A 165 4.04 14.26 -0.74
C TYR A 165 3.29 13.12 -0.04
N GLN A 166 3.42 11.88 -0.53
CA GLN A 166 2.87 10.68 0.10
C GLN A 166 3.99 9.87 0.75
N VAL A 167 3.85 9.61 2.04
CA VAL A 167 4.74 8.76 2.83
C VAL A 167 4.03 7.44 3.11
N SER A 168 4.49 6.37 2.46
CA SER A 168 3.91 5.03 2.63
C SER A 168 4.76 4.13 3.53
N ASP A 169 6.06 4.42 3.64
CA ASP A 169 7.03 3.62 4.37
C ASP A 169 8.00 4.52 5.15
N LYS A 170 8.66 3.97 6.13
CA LYS A 170 9.73 4.64 6.86
C LYS A 170 11.03 4.50 6.08
N TYR A 171 11.29 5.42 5.14
CA TYR A 171 12.39 5.32 4.17
C TYR A 171 13.79 5.33 4.78
N ASP A 172 13.97 5.86 5.99
CA ASP A 172 15.26 5.98 6.67
C ASP A 172 15.74 4.68 7.36
N VAL A 173 14.90 3.65 7.39
CA VAL A 173 15.25 2.34 7.99
C VAL A 173 15.63 1.28 6.95
N ASN A 174 15.50 1.57 5.65
CA ASN A 174 15.85 0.62 4.60
C ASN A 174 17.37 0.55 4.39
N GLU A 175 17.96 -0.61 4.66
CA GLU A 175 19.41 -0.85 4.58
C GLU A 175 19.92 -1.07 3.16
N ASP A 176 19.06 -1.47 2.24
CA ASP A 176 19.40 -1.83 0.85
C ASP A 176 19.49 -0.61 -0.09
N SER A 177 19.42 0.62 0.43
CA SER A 177 19.45 1.81 -0.42
C SER A 177 20.86 2.12 -0.92
N ALA A 178 21.02 2.32 -2.23
CA ALA A 178 22.25 2.82 -2.87
C ALA A 178 22.60 4.27 -2.45
N LEU A 179 21.69 4.96 -1.75
CA LEU A 179 21.92 6.26 -1.14
C LEU A 179 22.16 6.10 0.35
N SER A 180 23.06 6.92 0.90
CA SER A 180 23.21 6.96 2.35
C SER A 180 21.89 7.37 3.01
N ARG A 181 21.60 6.81 4.19
CA ARG A 181 20.40 7.17 4.99
C ARG A 181 20.29 8.67 5.24
N ALA A 182 21.43 9.38 5.37
CA ALA A 182 21.47 10.82 5.55
C ALA A 182 20.91 11.58 4.33
N VAL A 183 21.26 11.15 3.11
CA VAL A 183 20.74 11.75 1.87
C VAL A 183 19.25 11.52 1.71
N ILE A 184 18.75 10.31 2.02
CA ILE A 184 17.32 10.01 1.96
C ILE A 184 16.54 10.83 2.99
N ARG A 185 17.05 10.98 4.22
CA ARG A 185 16.44 11.82 5.25
C ARG A 185 16.38 13.28 4.84
N ASP A 186 17.46 13.82 4.23
CA ASP A 186 17.45 15.19 3.72
C ASP A 186 16.39 15.39 2.63
N MET A 187 16.30 14.46 1.67
CA MET A 187 15.30 14.49 0.61
C MET A 187 13.87 14.42 1.17
N ASP A 188 13.62 13.51 2.11
CA ASP A 188 12.34 13.35 2.80
C ASP A 188 11.96 14.62 3.57
N ALA A 189 12.92 15.18 4.33
CA ALA A 189 12.69 16.41 5.09
C ALA A 189 12.39 17.62 4.17
N ARG A 190 13.07 17.73 3.03
CA ARG A 190 12.78 18.78 2.04
C ARG A 190 11.37 18.64 1.48
N LEU A 191 10.97 17.43 1.09
CA LEU A 191 9.61 17.20 0.58
C LEU A 191 8.54 17.47 1.62
N LYS A 192 8.74 17.06 2.88
CA LYS A 192 7.81 17.35 3.99
C LYS A 192 7.67 18.84 4.25
N ARG A 193 8.75 19.62 4.11
CA ARG A 193 8.73 21.09 4.28
C ARG A 193 8.06 21.79 3.11
N ASP A 194 8.34 21.35 1.87
CA ASP A 194 7.99 22.07 0.64
C ASP A 194 6.59 21.68 0.11
N ALA A 195 6.05 20.53 0.53
CA ALA A 195 4.72 20.06 0.13
C ALA A 195 3.60 20.85 0.82
N ALA A 196 2.54 21.16 0.08
CA ALA A 196 1.33 21.78 0.62
C ALA A 196 0.58 20.82 1.58
N VAL A 197 0.70 19.51 1.33
CA VAL A 197 0.18 18.46 2.23
C VAL A 197 1.07 17.23 2.17
N VAL A 198 1.25 16.58 3.32
CA VAL A 198 1.93 15.29 3.45
C VAL A 198 0.90 14.23 3.79
N MET A 199 0.68 13.29 2.86
CA MET A 199 -0.27 12.19 3.02
C MET A 199 0.46 10.96 3.57
N TYR A 200 0.03 10.44 4.70
CA TYR A 200 0.59 9.25 5.34
C TYR A 200 -0.33 8.06 5.13
N SER A 201 0.21 6.96 4.60
CA SER A 201 -0.57 5.74 4.30
C SER A 201 -0.61 4.74 5.46
N GLY A 202 0.18 4.91 6.50
CA GLY A 202 0.17 4.11 7.73
C GLY A 202 -0.22 4.96 8.94
N ARG A 203 -1.08 4.42 9.81
CA ARG A 203 -1.57 5.12 11.01
C ARG A 203 -0.43 5.55 11.93
N LYS A 204 0.52 4.66 12.21
CA LYS A 204 1.68 4.98 13.07
C LYS A 204 2.55 6.09 12.48
N LEU A 205 2.78 6.07 11.14
CA LEU A 205 3.49 7.15 10.46
C LEU A 205 2.77 8.49 10.60
N PHE A 206 1.44 8.48 10.48
CA PHE A 206 0.61 9.68 10.61
C PHE A 206 0.61 10.22 12.05
N GLU A 207 0.49 9.36 13.06
CA GLU A 207 0.41 9.77 14.48
C GLU A 207 1.74 10.33 14.98
N GLU A 208 2.88 9.77 14.53
CA GLU A 208 4.22 10.25 14.85
C GLU A 208 4.67 11.47 14.02
N ALA A 209 3.93 11.84 12.98
CA ALA A 209 4.27 12.97 12.12
C ALA A 209 3.98 14.32 12.79
N GLU A 210 4.77 15.34 12.41
CA GLU A 210 4.49 16.72 12.79
C GLU A 210 3.06 17.13 12.41
N PRO A 211 2.32 17.84 13.29
CA PRO A 211 0.91 18.15 13.08
C PRO A 211 0.62 18.99 11.81
N ARG A 212 1.59 19.77 11.36
CA ARG A 212 1.41 20.71 10.26
C ARG A 212 1.24 19.99 8.92
N HIS A 213 0.18 20.34 8.18
CA HIS A 213 -0.09 19.87 6.80
C HIS A 213 -0.11 18.35 6.62
N ARG A 214 -0.45 17.56 7.66
CA ARG A 214 -0.55 16.12 7.57
C ARG A 214 -1.97 15.66 7.24
N TYR A 215 -2.07 14.63 6.40
CA TYR A 215 -3.32 13.98 6.03
C TYR A 215 -3.17 12.45 6.15
N PHE A 216 -4.15 11.77 6.75
CA PHE A 216 -4.15 10.31 6.79
C PHE A 216 -4.86 9.75 5.56
N LEU A 217 -4.08 9.19 4.63
CA LEU A 217 -4.58 8.50 3.44
C LEU A 217 -4.68 7.01 3.75
N GLU A 218 -5.80 6.59 4.31
CA GLU A 218 -6.04 5.20 4.63
C GLU A 218 -5.96 4.31 3.38
N GLN A 219 -5.39 3.10 3.53
CA GLN A 219 -5.40 2.08 2.47
C GLN A 219 -6.83 1.61 2.20
N ALA A 220 -7.05 1.05 1.01
CA ALA A 220 -8.37 0.61 0.57
C ALA A 220 -8.31 -0.76 -0.14
N VAL A 221 -9.44 -1.20 -0.65
CA VAL A 221 -9.60 -2.47 -1.36
C VAL A 221 -10.57 -2.31 -2.54
N ASP A 222 -10.42 -3.11 -3.58
CA ASP A 222 -11.46 -3.32 -4.60
C ASP A 222 -12.52 -4.27 -4.03
N TYR A 223 -13.39 -3.74 -3.13
CA TYR A 223 -14.30 -4.53 -2.29
C TYR A 223 -15.12 -5.54 -3.09
N GLU A 224 -15.82 -5.10 -4.14
CA GLU A 224 -16.66 -5.98 -4.96
C GLU A 224 -15.91 -7.15 -5.59
N ARG A 225 -14.64 -6.91 -5.96
CA ARG A 225 -13.77 -7.94 -6.54
C ARG A 225 -13.45 -9.07 -5.56
N PHE A 226 -13.23 -8.74 -4.30
CA PHE A 226 -12.82 -9.71 -3.27
C PHE A 226 -13.99 -10.22 -2.43
N ALA A 227 -15.07 -9.47 -2.31
CA ALA A 227 -16.28 -9.91 -1.62
C ALA A 227 -17.06 -10.99 -2.40
N ASN A 228 -16.95 -10.93 -3.73
CA ASN A 228 -17.64 -11.85 -4.66
C ASN A 228 -16.61 -12.77 -5.34
N LEU A 229 -16.16 -13.80 -4.63
CA LEU A 229 -15.17 -14.75 -5.17
C LEU A 229 -15.79 -15.57 -6.30
N PRO A 230 -15.14 -15.66 -7.47
CA PRO A 230 -15.62 -16.51 -8.57
C PRO A 230 -15.52 -17.99 -8.18
N PRO A 231 -16.42 -18.86 -8.69
CA PRO A 231 -16.46 -20.26 -8.29
C PRO A 231 -15.26 -21.08 -8.81
N GLU A 232 -14.62 -20.62 -9.90
CA GLU A 232 -13.51 -21.35 -10.49
C GLU A 232 -12.24 -21.22 -9.65
N THR A 233 -11.61 -22.34 -9.38
CA THR A 233 -10.32 -22.44 -8.69
C THR A 233 -9.25 -22.83 -9.70
N PRO A 234 -8.11 -22.11 -9.80
CA PRO A 234 -7.00 -22.48 -10.67
C PRO A 234 -6.42 -23.85 -10.33
N ALA A 235 -6.04 -24.62 -11.35
CA ALA A 235 -5.59 -26.02 -11.18
C ALA A 235 -4.36 -26.17 -10.28
N ASP A 236 -3.46 -25.17 -10.31
CA ASP A 236 -2.22 -25.20 -9.51
C ASP A 236 -2.45 -25.06 -7.99
N ILE A 237 -3.55 -24.43 -7.57
CA ILE A 237 -3.93 -24.40 -6.16
C ILE A 237 -4.95 -25.49 -5.83
N ALA A 238 -5.82 -25.85 -6.75
CA ALA A 238 -6.84 -26.86 -6.55
C ALA A 238 -6.25 -28.26 -6.24
N ALA A 239 -5.04 -28.54 -6.72
CA ALA A 239 -4.31 -29.78 -6.44
C ALA A 239 -3.73 -29.86 -5.01
N ILE A 240 -3.71 -28.77 -4.25
CA ILE A 240 -3.16 -28.72 -2.90
C ILE A 240 -4.24 -29.17 -1.91
N PRO A 241 -3.95 -30.17 -1.03
CA PRO A 241 -4.93 -30.62 -0.04
C PRO A 241 -5.32 -29.50 0.94
N ARG A 242 -6.53 -29.61 1.48
CA ARG A 242 -7.00 -28.71 2.54
C ARG A 242 -6.71 -29.29 3.92
N PRO A 243 -6.56 -28.46 4.98
CA PRO A 243 -6.78 -27.01 4.97
C PRO A 243 -5.59 -26.22 4.41
N VAL A 244 -5.89 -25.10 3.73
CA VAL A 244 -4.91 -24.20 3.10
C VAL A 244 -4.78 -22.90 3.87
N LEU A 245 -3.57 -22.60 4.35
CA LEU A 245 -3.17 -21.30 4.91
C LEU A 245 -2.56 -20.43 3.81
N GLY A 246 -3.28 -19.40 3.36
CA GLY A 246 -2.89 -18.59 2.22
C GLY A 246 -2.24 -17.26 2.58
N TYR A 247 -1.07 -17.01 2.01
CA TYR A 247 -0.41 -15.70 2.02
C TYR A 247 -0.31 -15.15 0.59
N VAL A 248 -0.82 -13.94 0.37
CA VAL A 248 -0.76 -13.26 -0.94
C VAL A 248 0.12 -12.02 -0.83
N GLY A 249 1.24 -12.02 -1.56
CA GLY A 249 2.22 -10.93 -1.59
C GLY A 249 3.64 -11.43 -1.72
N ALA A 250 4.61 -10.49 -1.78
CA ALA A 250 6.01 -10.86 -1.78
C ALA A 250 6.41 -11.54 -0.47
N ALA A 251 7.11 -12.66 -0.56
CA ALA A 251 7.71 -13.36 0.57
C ALA A 251 9.17 -12.90 0.71
N ASP A 252 9.37 -11.78 1.43
CA ASP A 252 10.68 -11.17 1.64
C ASP A 252 11.26 -11.60 2.98
N PHE A 253 12.57 -11.76 3.04
CA PHE A 253 13.27 -12.22 4.24
C PHE A 253 13.18 -11.25 5.43
N TYR A 254 12.96 -9.96 5.15
CA TYR A 254 12.88 -8.92 6.19
C TYR A 254 11.45 -8.74 6.75
N THR A 255 10.45 -9.31 6.11
CA THR A 255 9.05 -9.24 6.58
C THR A 255 8.51 -10.56 7.09
N MET A 256 8.94 -11.68 6.52
CA MET A 256 8.40 -13.01 6.84
C MET A 256 9.00 -13.58 8.14
N ASP A 257 8.16 -14.05 9.03
CA ASP A 257 8.55 -14.84 10.20
C ASP A 257 8.81 -16.30 9.79
N VAL A 258 10.00 -16.52 9.21
CA VAL A 258 10.43 -17.84 8.72
C VAL A 258 10.43 -18.87 9.86
N PRO A 259 10.97 -18.58 11.07
CA PRO A 259 10.93 -19.54 12.20
C PRO A 259 9.51 -19.98 12.58
N LEU A 260 8.53 -19.06 12.60
CA LEU A 260 7.12 -19.41 12.86
C LEU A 260 6.59 -20.36 11.79
N ILE A 261 6.82 -20.03 10.51
CA ILE A 261 6.31 -20.83 9.38
C ILE A 261 6.89 -22.24 9.42
N GLU A 262 8.20 -22.38 9.63
CA GLU A 262 8.87 -23.69 9.73
C GLU A 262 8.41 -24.51 10.93
N HIS A 263 8.23 -23.86 12.08
CA HIS A 263 7.71 -24.48 13.27
C HIS A 263 6.30 -25.04 13.04
N VAL A 264 5.38 -24.21 12.56
CA VAL A 264 3.99 -24.62 12.31
C VAL A 264 3.90 -25.66 11.22
N ALA A 265 4.66 -25.56 10.13
CA ALA A 265 4.68 -26.57 9.07
C ALA A 265 5.12 -27.95 9.57
N ARG A 266 6.00 -28.01 10.57
CA ARG A 266 6.49 -29.24 11.20
C ARG A 266 5.49 -29.85 12.17
N VAL A 267 4.87 -29.05 13.04
CA VAL A 267 3.94 -29.55 14.06
C VAL A 267 2.54 -29.81 13.53
N ARG A 268 2.20 -29.18 12.41
CA ARG A 268 0.92 -29.36 11.70
C ARG A 268 1.19 -29.72 10.23
N PRO A 269 1.71 -30.93 9.95
CA PRO A 269 1.99 -31.38 8.59
C PRO A 269 0.72 -31.56 7.74
N ASP A 270 -0.44 -31.62 8.39
CA ASP A 270 -1.77 -31.64 7.79
C ASP A 270 -2.23 -30.28 7.25
N TRP A 271 -1.56 -29.17 7.60
CA TRP A 271 -1.87 -27.83 7.07
C TRP A 271 -0.95 -27.47 5.92
N HIS A 272 -1.54 -27.00 4.82
CA HIS A 272 -0.78 -26.62 3.63
C HIS A 272 -0.62 -25.10 3.54
N TRP A 273 0.62 -24.64 3.56
CA TRP A 273 0.97 -23.24 3.36
C TRP A 273 1.04 -22.92 1.87
N VAL A 274 0.32 -21.91 1.42
CA VAL A 274 0.33 -21.46 0.02
C VAL A 274 0.76 -20.00 -0.06
N PHE A 275 1.87 -19.75 -0.74
CA PHE A 275 2.42 -18.42 -0.98
C PHE A 275 2.20 -18.03 -2.44
N ILE A 276 1.47 -16.91 -2.66
CA ILE A 276 1.16 -16.35 -3.98
C ILE A 276 1.83 -14.99 -4.11
N GLY A 277 2.92 -14.92 -4.86
CA GLY A 277 3.70 -13.71 -5.05
C GLY A 277 5.16 -13.98 -5.37
N ALA A 278 5.97 -12.93 -5.41
CA ALA A 278 7.41 -13.07 -5.57
C ALA A 278 8.02 -13.71 -4.31
N LYS A 279 8.95 -14.64 -4.51
CA LYS A 279 9.75 -15.24 -3.44
C LYS A 279 11.15 -14.67 -3.49
N SER A 280 11.64 -14.12 -2.38
CA SER A 280 13.05 -13.79 -2.23
C SER A 280 13.90 -15.05 -2.21
N ASN A 281 15.03 -15.06 -2.94
CA ASN A 281 15.95 -16.19 -2.97
C ASN A 281 16.59 -16.51 -1.60
N VAL A 282 16.52 -15.57 -0.66
CA VAL A 282 17.01 -15.73 0.72
C VAL A 282 16.02 -16.48 1.60
N VAL A 283 14.73 -16.48 1.24
CA VAL A 283 13.67 -17.22 1.97
C VAL A 283 13.77 -18.71 1.64
N LYS A 284 14.41 -19.47 2.53
CA LYS A 284 14.59 -20.93 2.39
C LYS A 284 13.53 -21.66 3.19
N LEU A 285 12.33 -21.76 2.64
CA LEU A 285 11.24 -22.59 3.17
C LEU A 285 11.05 -23.78 2.22
N SER A 286 11.19 -25.01 2.71
CA SER A 286 11.21 -26.24 1.87
C SER A 286 10.54 -27.46 2.52
N ALA A 287 9.54 -27.26 3.40
CA ALA A 287 8.76 -28.38 3.90
C ALA A 287 7.77 -28.90 2.84
N PRO A 288 7.39 -30.21 2.87
CA PRO A 288 6.49 -30.83 1.88
C PRO A 288 5.11 -30.15 1.79
N ASN A 289 4.65 -29.53 2.86
CA ASN A 289 3.38 -28.82 2.98
C ASN A 289 3.52 -27.31 2.76
N ILE A 290 4.63 -26.83 2.16
CA ILE A 290 4.85 -25.42 1.81
C ILE A 290 4.92 -25.27 0.29
N HIS A 291 3.99 -24.49 -0.29
CA HIS A 291 3.81 -24.33 -1.73
C HIS A 291 3.99 -22.88 -2.15
N PHE A 292 4.85 -22.64 -3.16
CA PHE A 292 5.04 -21.34 -3.78
C PHE A 292 4.47 -21.35 -5.19
N LEU A 293 3.39 -20.61 -5.43
CA LEU A 293 2.70 -20.56 -6.73
C LEU A 293 3.20 -19.43 -7.64
N GLY A 294 4.18 -18.63 -7.15
CA GLY A 294 4.72 -17.50 -7.90
C GLY A 294 3.75 -16.32 -8.04
N VAL A 295 4.17 -15.34 -8.85
CA VAL A 295 3.37 -14.12 -9.08
C VAL A 295 2.16 -14.43 -9.95
N LYS A 296 0.99 -13.97 -9.53
CA LYS A 296 -0.26 -14.07 -10.29
C LYS A 296 -0.78 -12.68 -10.65
N PRO A 297 -1.45 -12.50 -11.79
CA PRO A 297 -2.10 -11.23 -12.09
C PRO A 297 -3.12 -10.85 -11.01
N TYR A 298 -3.17 -9.56 -10.65
CA TYR A 298 -4.09 -9.04 -9.64
C TYR A 298 -5.57 -9.42 -9.92
N SER A 299 -5.96 -9.41 -11.19
CA SER A 299 -7.30 -9.81 -11.63
C SER A 299 -7.65 -11.27 -11.38
N GLN A 300 -6.65 -12.15 -11.21
CA GLN A 300 -6.86 -13.58 -10.97
C GLN A 300 -6.86 -13.94 -9.48
N LEU A 301 -6.37 -13.06 -8.59
CA LEU A 301 -6.27 -13.34 -7.16
C LEU A 301 -7.57 -13.81 -6.51
N PRO A 302 -8.77 -13.26 -6.83
CA PRO A 302 -10.02 -13.75 -6.25
C PRO A 302 -10.27 -15.24 -6.45
N ARG A 303 -9.84 -15.82 -7.58
CA ARG A 303 -9.98 -17.27 -7.85
C ARG A 303 -9.12 -18.12 -6.93
N TYR A 304 -7.95 -17.62 -6.53
CA TYR A 304 -7.05 -18.29 -5.60
C TYR A 304 -7.60 -18.26 -4.17
N TYR A 305 -8.20 -17.14 -3.75
CA TYR A 305 -8.81 -17.02 -2.43
C TYR A 305 -9.94 -18.04 -2.22
N ASN A 306 -10.59 -18.49 -3.27
CA ASN A 306 -11.64 -19.49 -3.15
C ASN A 306 -11.17 -20.79 -2.49
N HIS A 307 -9.94 -21.22 -2.77
CA HIS A 307 -9.35 -22.45 -2.21
C HIS A 307 -8.63 -22.23 -0.85
N ILE A 308 -8.36 -21.02 -0.43
CA ILE A 308 -7.74 -20.68 0.85
C ILE A 308 -8.80 -20.84 1.96
N ASP A 309 -8.45 -21.52 3.05
CA ASP A 309 -9.31 -21.69 4.23
C ASP A 309 -9.10 -20.58 5.24
N VAL A 310 -7.83 -20.24 5.51
CA VAL A 310 -7.44 -19.16 6.42
C VAL A 310 -6.42 -18.25 5.73
N CYS A 311 -6.70 -16.96 5.65
CA CYS A 311 -5.74 -15.98 5.21
C CYS A 311 -4.75 -15.64 6.34
N VAL A 312 -3.45 -15.66 6.06
CA VAL A 312 -2.44 -15.47 7.09
C VAL A 312 -1.45 -14.36 6.72
N LEU A 313 -1.01 -13.62 7.74
CA LEU A 313 0.08 -12.64 7.61
C LEU A 313 1.13 -12.88 8.68
N PRO A 314 2.04 -13.85 8.48
CA PRO A 314 3.08 -14.20 9.42
C PRO A 314 4.29 -13.27 9.25
N TRP A 315 4.16 -12.01 9.66
CA TRP A 315 5.23 -11.03 9.60
C TRP A 315 6.00 -10.93 10.91
N VAL A 316 7.29 -10.64 10.80
CA VAL A 316 8.17 -10.39 11.96
C VAL A 316 7.61 -9.23 12.79
N GLN A 317 7.42 -9.46 14.10
CA GLN A 317 6.74 -8.51 14.98
C GLN A 317 7.58 -7.30 15.38
N GLN A 318 8.92 -7.43 15.44
CA GLN A 318 9.83 -6.42 15.94
C GLN A 318 10.71 -5.77 14.85
N ASN A 319 10.24 -5.74 13.63
CA ASN A 319 10.96 -5.10 12.54
C ASN A 319 10.43 -3.66 12.36
N PRO A 320 11.29 -2.64 12.29
CA PRO A 320 10.87 -1.26 12.02
C PRO A 320 10.03 -1.11 10.76
N PHE A 321 10.33 -1.87 9.69
CA PHE A 321 9.56 -1.84 8.46
C PHE A 321 8.12 -2.33 8.65
N THR A 322 7.93 -3.49 9.29
CA THR A 322 6.58 -4.05 9.53
C THR A 322 5.79 -3.26 10.54
N SER A 323 6.46 -2.63 11.53
CA SER A 323 5.82 -1.82 12.57
C SER A 323 5.10 -0.58 12.04
N TYR A 324 5.56 -0.02 10.93
CA TYR A 324 4.96 1.15 10.26
C TYR A 324 4.13 0.78 9.04
N GLY A 325 4.16 -0.49 8.64
CA GLY A 325 3.50 -0.98 7.43
C GLY A 325 1.98 -0.99 7.53
N SER A 326 1.31 -0.55 6.48
CA SER A 326 -0.13 -0.71 6.27
C SER A 326 -0.37 -1.67 5.11
N ALA A 327 -0.43 -2.96 5.43
CA ALA A 327 -0.51 -4.03 4.44
C ALA A 327 -1.88 -4.06 3.75
N ILE A 328 -1.97 -3.58 2.50
CA ILE A 328 -3.21 -3.56 1.69
C ILE A 328 -3.90 -4.93 1.67
N LYS A 329 -3.12 -6.01 1.59
CA LYS A 329 -3.62 -7.38 1.53
C LYS A 329 -4.52 -7.78 2.71
N VAL A 330 -4.35 -7.18 3.89
CA VAL A 330 -5.24 -7.44 5.04
C VAL A 330 -6.67 -7.01 4.73
N ARG A 331 -6.84 -5.88 4.02
CA ARG A 331 -8.18 -5.42 3.60
C ARG A 331 -8.76 -6.32 2.51
N GLU A 332 -7.93 -6.85 1.61
CA GLU A 332 -8.34 -7.85 0.62
C GLU A 332 -8.81 -9.14 1.33
N TYR A 333 -8.05 -9.62 2.32
CA TYR A 333 -8.43 -10.78 3.13
C TYR A 333 -9.77 -10.58 3.83
N LEU A 334 -9.96 -9.45 4.50
CA LEU A 334 -11.22 -9.12 5.16
C LEU A 334 -12.39 -9.05 4.17
N ALA A 335 -12.19 -8.46 3.00
CA ALA A 335 -13.22 -8.36 1.97
C ALA A 335 -13.67 -9.74 1.46
N THR A 336 -12.78 -10.75 1.40
CA THR A 336 -13.18 -12.14 1.05
C THR A 336 -14.14 -12.74 2.06
N GLY A 337 -14.18 -12.21 3.27
CA GLY A 337 -14.90 -12.79 4.39
C GLY A 337 -14.27 -14.04 4.97
N LYS A 338 -13.12 -14.50 4.49
CA LYS A 338 -12.37 -15.64 5.03
C LYS A 338 -11.81 -15.32 6.43
N PRO A 339 -11.59 -16.31 7.30
CA PRO A 339 -10.83 -16.11 8.53
C PRO A 339 -9.45 -15.51 8.27
N VAL A 340 -9.02 -14.60 9.13
CA VAL A 340 -7.75 -13.87 8.96
C VAL A 340 -6.95 -13.92 10.26
N VAL A 341 -5.73 -14.49 10.20
CA VAL A 341 -4.80 -14.59 11.33
C VAL A 341 -3.51 -13.84 10.99
N ILE A 342 -3.18 -12.82 11.76
CA ILE A 342 -2.04 -11.93 11.45
C ILE A 342 -1.15 -11.68 12.69
N SER A 343 0.11 -11.29 12.44
CA SER A 343 0.97 -10.69 13.45
C SER A 343 0.39 -9.34 13.94
N PRO A 344 0.79 -8.84 15.13
CA PRO A 344 0.27 -7.61 15.70
C PRO A 344 0.82 -6.39 14.96
N LEU A 345 0.18 -6.01 13.85
CA LEU A 345 0.49 -4.78 13.13
C LEU A 345 -0.29 -3.62 13.73
N TYR A 346 0.40 -2.50 14.02
CA TYR A 346 -0.19 -1.31 14.65
C TYR A 346 -1.47 -0.82 13.94
N GLU A 347 -1.45 -0.79 12.61
CA GLU A 347 -2.57 -0.40 11.76
C GLU A 347 -3.87 -1.20 12.03
N TYR A 348 -3.73 -2.46 12.43
CA TYR A 348 -4.84 -3.43 12.48
C TYR A 348 -5.21 -3.91 13.88
N LEU A 349 -4.59 -3.39 14.94
CA LEU A 349 -4.80 -3.86 16.31
C LEU A 349 -6.26 -3.78 16.77
N GLN A 350 -7.05 -2.85 16.23
CA GLN A 350 -8.45 -2.62 16.58
C GLN A 350 -9.43 -2.99 15.45
N THR A 351 -8.96 -3.66 14.40
CA THR A 351 -9.82 -3.98 13.26
C THR A 351 -10.72 -5.17 13.59
N PRO A 352 -12.06 -5.02 13.48
CA PRO A 352 -13.00 -6.11 13.77
C PRO A 352 -12.76 -7.33 12.85
N GLY A 353 -12.95 -8.53 13.40
CA GLY A 353 -12.88 -9.78 12.66
C GLY A 353 -11.47 -10.32 12.41
N LEU A 354 -10.41 -9.59 12.78
CA LEU A 354 -9.04 -10.09 12.75
C LEU A 354 -8.71 -10.91 13.99
N LYS A 355 -7.91 -11.96 13.80
CA LYS A 355 -7.29 -12.75 14.88
C LYS A 355 -5.80 -12.41 14.91
N ILE A 356 -5.32 -11.90 16.04
CA ILE A 356 -3.93 -11.41 16.18
C ILE A 356 -3.19 -12.36 17.13
N TYR A 357 -2.13 -12.99 16.63
CA TYR A 357 -1.28 -13.89 17.42
C TYR A 357 -0.03 -13.18 17.93
N ARG A 358 0.51 -13.66 19.06
CA ARG A 358 1.74 -13.16 19.67
C ARG A 358 2.79 -14.25 19.91
N SER A 359 2.38 -15.52 19.77
CA SER A 359 3.27 -16.67 19.89
C SER A 359 2.90 -17.76 18.86
N PRO A 360 3.81 -18.71 18.56
CA PRO A 360 3.51 -19.85 17.69
C PRO A 360 2.31 -20.68 18.16
N ASP A 361 2.19 -20.94 19.47
CA ASP A 361 1.07 -21.72 20.03
C ASP A 361 -0.25 -20.97 19.88
N GLU A 362 -0.24 -19.65 20.10
CA GLU A 362 -1.42 -18.82 19.88
C GLU A 362 -1.81 -18.79 18.39
N PHE A 363 -0.84 -18.74 17.47
CA PHE A 363 -1.10 -18.84 16.03
C PHE A 363 -1.83 -20.15 15.71
N ILE A 364 -1.30 -21.30 16.19
CA ILE A 364 -1.90 -22.61 15.98
C ILE A 364 -3.33 -22.64 16.52
N SER A 365 -3.53 -22.23 17.78
CA SER A 365 -4.87 -22.21 18.42
C SER A 365 -5.86 -21.33 17.66
N LEU A 366 -5.43 -20.16 17.16
CA LEU A 366 -6.29 -19.24 16.39
C LEU A 366 -6.66 -19.81 15.01
N VAL A 367 -5.73 -20.50 14.34
CA VAL A 367 -6.00 -21.19 13.07
C VAL A 367 -6.96 -22.36 13.28
N GLU A 368 -6.76 -23.19 14.31
CA GLU A 368 -7.69 -24.30 14.65
C GLU A 368 -9.11 -23.78 14.89
N LYS A 369 -9.26 -22.72 15.70
CA LYS A 369 -10.55 -22.07 15.93
C LYS A 369 -11.13 -21.48 14.64
N ALA A 370 -10.30 -20.96 13.74
CA ALA A 370 -10.73 -20.45 12.46
C ALA A 370 -11.28 -21.53 11.54
N LEU A 371 -10.64 -22.71 11.54
CA LEU A 371 -11.06 -23.84 10.71
C LEU A 371 -12.33 -24.53 11.21
N THR A 372 -12.58 -24.53 12.54
CA THR A 372 -13.66 -25.30 13.16
C THR A 372 -14.88 -24.48 13.57
N HIS A 373 -14.72 -23.18 13.85
CA HIS A 373 -15.77 -22.36 14.48
C HIS A 373 -16.07 -21.06 13.71
N ASP A 374 -15.66 -20.95 12.45
CA ASP A 374 -16.02 -19.76 11.66
C ASP A 374 -17.49 -19.78 11.26
N THR A 375 -18.17 -18.66 11.42
CA THR A 375 -19.61 -18.52 11.16
C THR A 375 -19.90 -17.47 10.10
N LEU A 376 -21.12 -17.53 9.52
CA LEU A 376 -21.58 -16.48 8.58
C LEU A 376 -21.60 -15.10 9.22
N SER A 377 -21.93 -15.00 10.52
CA SER A 377 -21.88 -13.72 11.24
C SER A 377 -20.46 -13.17 11.33
N GLN A 378 -19.48 -14.03 11.62
CA GLN A 378 -18.07 -13.63 11.64
C GLN A 378 -17.55 -13.21 10.25
N ARG A 379 -18.00 -13.92 9.20
CA ARG A 379 -17.74 -13.53 7.81
C ARG A 379 -18.25 -12.11 7.53
N GLN A 380 -19.49 -11.81 7.94
CA GLN A 380 -20.11 -10.50 7.75
C GLN A 380 -19.33 -9.41 8.49
N VAL A 381 -18.93 -9.65 9.74
CA VAL A 381 -18.11 -8.70 10.52
C VAL A 381 -16.83 -8.33 9.79
N ARG A 382 -16.13 -9.30 9.19
CA ARG A 382 -14.91 -9.05 8.41
C ARG A 382 -15.17 -8.22 7.16
N GLN A 383 -16.22 -8.54 6.43
CA GLN A 383 -16.59 -7.80 5.22
C GLN A 383 -17.04 -6.37 5.54
N ASP A 384 -17.83 -6.18 6.58
CA ASP A 384 -18.33 -4.86 6.99
C ASP A 384 -17.21 -3.95 7.49
N ALA A 385 -16.15 -4.53 8.10
CA ALA A 385 -14.97 -3.78 8.54
C ALA A 385 -14.27 -3.02 7.39
N VAL A 386 -14.42 -3.46 6.14
CA VAL A 386 -13.74 -2.86 4.97
C VAL A 386 -14.67 -2.47 3.82
N ARG A 387 -15.98 -2.70 3.94
CA ARG A 387 -16.97 -2.41 2.89
C ARG A 387 -16.91 -0.96 2.38
N HIS A 388 -16.70 -0.01 3.27
CA HIS A 388 -16.59 1.41 2.97
C HIS A 388 -15.17 1.87 2.60
N CYS A 389 -14.16 1.01 2.78
CA CYS A 389 -12.77 1.32 2.49
C CYS A 389 -12.43 1.01 1.02
N THR A 390 -13.10 1.64 0.06
CA THR A 390 -12.89 1.37 -1.37
C THR A 390 -11.94 2.38 -2.02
N TRP A 391 -11.29 1.96 -3.11
CA TRP A 391 -10.43 2.88 -3.88
C TRP A 391 -11.21 4.01 -4.53
N ASP A 392 -12.53 3.84 -4.79
CA ASP A 392 -13.38 4.91 -5.31
C ASP A 392 -13.61 6.01 -4.26
N VAL A 393 -13.84 5.62 -3.01
CA VAL A 393 -13.92 6.56 -1.88
C VAL A 393 -12.59 7.29 -1.72
N ARG A 394 -11.46 6.58 -1.70
CA ARG A 394 -10.12 7.23 -1.54
C ARG A 394 -9.78 8.16 -2.69
N ALA A 395 -10.14 7.80 -3.92
CA ALA A 395 -9.92 8.68 -5.08
C ALA A 395 -10.74 9.97 -5.00
N ARG A 396 -12.00 9.89 -4.54
CA ARG A 396 -12.84 11.08 -4.30
C ARG A 396 -12.29 11.94 -3.17
N GLU A 397 -11.85 11.35 -2.07
CA GLU A 397 -11.20 12.07 -0.95
C GLU A 397 -9.96 12.82 -1.42
N VAL A 398 -9.07 12.16 -2.15
CA VAL A 398 -7.86 12.80 -2.72
C VAL A 398 -8.24 13.90 -3.70
N ALA A 399 -9.25 13.68 -4.55
CA ALA A 399 -9.74 14.70 -5.47
C ALA A 399 -10.28 15.94 -4.73
N THR A 400 -11.06 15.73 -3.67
CA THR A 400 -11.60 16.81 -2.82
C THR A 400 -10.49 17.56 -2.09
N LEU A 401 -9.51 16.83 -1.51
CA LEU A 401 -8.35 17.41 -0.86
C LEU A 401 -7.55 18.31 -1.83
N PHE A 402 -7.23 17.79 -3.02
CA PHE A 402 -6.47 18.55 -4.02
C PHE A 402 -7.24 19.76 -4.51
N ARG A 403 -8.56 19.65 -4.69
CA ARG A 403 -9.41 20.79 -5.06
C ARG A 403 -9.39 21.85 -4.00
N GLY A 404 -9.60 21.52 -2.73
CA GLY A 404 -9.56 22.46 -1.63
C GLY A 404 -8.22 23.20 -1.54
N LEU A 405 -7.09 22.49 -1.68
CA LEU A 405 -5.75 23.07 -1.69
C LEU A 405 -5.53 24.02 -2.89
N LEU A 406 -6.09 23.69 -4.06
CA LEU A 406 -6.01 24.55 -5.24
C LEU A 406 -6.87 25.80 -5.12
N ASP A 407 -7.97 25.74 -4.36
CA ASP A 407 -8.85 26.86 -4.07
C ASP A 407 -8.39 27.69 -2.84
N GLY A 408 -7.20 27.42 -2.29
CA GLY A 408 -6.59 28.17 -1.20
C GLY A 408 -7.03 27.78 0.21
N GLN A 409 -7.68 26.62 0.37
CA GLN A 409 -8.01 26.08 1.70
C GLN A 409 -6.76 25.51 2.38
N ASP A 410 -6.64 25.72 3.69
CA ASP A 410 -5.54 25.13 4.46
C ASP A 410 -5.75 23.61 4.60
N GLY A 411 -4.78 22.83 4.12
CA GLY A 411 -4.79 21.37 4.18
C GLY A 411 -4.81 20.77 5.60
N SER A 412 -4.60 21.61 6.62
CA SER A 412 -4.60 21.18 8.04
C SER A 412 -6.01 20.92 8.62
N GLN A 413 -7.08 21.35 7.96
CA GLN A 413 -8.46 21.15 8.44
C GLN A 413 -9.07 19.79 8.11
N GLY A 414 -8.38 18.95 7.34
CA GLY A 414 -8.85 17.65 6.86
C GLY A 414 -8.41 16.45 7.70
N CYS A 415 -8.39 16.54 9.05
CA CYS A 415 -8.14 15.36 9.88
C CYS A 415 -9.40 14.51 10.01
N PHE A 416 -9.71 13.68 9.01
CA PHE A 416 -10.79 12.70 9.08
C PHE A 416 -10.26 11.37 9.59
N LEU A 417 -10.51 11.05 10.87
CA LEU A 417 -10.41 9.67 11.35
C LEU A 417 -11.74 8.98 11.04
N PRO A 418 -11.76 7.80 10.40
CA PRO A 418 -12.98 7.04 10.23
C PRO A 418 -13.56 6.66 11.61
N ARG A 419 -14.88 6.83 11.79
CA ARG A 419 -15.59 6.29 12.95
C ARG A 419 -15.42 4.77 12.96
N ALA A 420 -15.03 4.23 14.11
CA ALA A 420 -15.26 2.81 14.41
C ALA A 420 -16.77 2.55 14.29
N ALA A 421 -17.15 1.66 13.37
CA ALA A 421 -18.54 1.27 13.20
C ALA A 421 -19.02 0.57 14.49
N GLY A 422 -20.05 1.15 15.11
CA GLY A 422 -20.95 0.44 16.01
C GLY A 422 -20.51 0.25 17.46
N THR A 423 -20.63 1.28 18.29
CA THR A 423 -21.10 1.09 19.67
C THR A 423 -22.15 2.15 19.96
N SER A 424 -23.42 1.74 19.91
CA SER A 424 -24.53 2.48 20.48
C SER A 424 -24.27 2.67 21.98
N PRO A 425 -24.40 3.86 22.55
CA PRO A 425 -24.22 4.03 24.00
C PRO A 425 -25.44 3.47 24.74
N HIS A 426 -25.30 2.26 25.27
CA HIS A 426 -26.19 1.84 26.34
C HIS A 426 -25.95 2.78 27.54
N ARG A 427 -26.91 3.62 27.80
CA ARG A 427 -27.03 4.37 29.07
C ARG A 427 -27.13 3.35 30.22
N VAL A 428 -26.06 3.21 30.97
CA VAL A 428 -26.15 2.61 32.30
C VAL A 428 -26.57 3.74 33.24
N ALA A 429 -27.79 3.66 33.70
CA ALA A 429 -28.30 4.52 34.79
C ALA A 429 -27.60 4.07 36.09
N VAL A 430 -26.75 4.92 36.64
CA VAL A 430 -26.25 4.77 37.99
C VAL A 430 -27.32 5.36 38.93
N SER A 431 -28.02 4.49 39.67
CA SER A 431 -28.84 4.91 40.80
C SER A 431 -27.92 5.13 42.01
N HIS A 432 -27.87 6.35 42.49
CA HIS A 432 -27.36 6.61 43.84
C HIS A 432 -28.37 6.08 44.89
N ARG A 433 -27.90 5.20 45.74
CA ARG A 433 -28.28 5.07 47.13
C ARG A 433 -27.03 4.75 47.95
#